data_4c01600b43e54ff3b30560fc26ad9e69
#
_entry.id   4c01600b43e54ff3b30560fc26ad9e69
#
_cell.length_a   1.000
_cell.length_b   1.000
_cell.length_c   1.000
_cell.angle_alpha   90.00
_cell.angle_beta   90.00
_cell.angle_gamma   90.00
#
_symmetry.space_group_name_H-M   'P 1'
#
loop_
_entity.id
_entity.type
_entity.pdbx_description
1 polymer ?
#
loop_
_entity_poly.entity_id
_entity_poly.type
_entity_poly.pdbx_seq_one_letter_code
_entity_poly.pdbx_strand_id
1 'polypeptide(L)'
;MTRYIPFPFFHDDMPIDISSAFGQEMPAGKHGFMQVRGDRFVFEDGTPARFWGVNFNGGACFPSHEYARQVAVRLRKTGVNLVRFHQLDAEWNTPNIFQFCKGPRLKSTRILDEQSLERLDYLVFCLKQEGIYCYLDMLTYRKFRSGDGVDNPLAVRGQNNCCCFDPTLIALQKEYMSQIWQHANPYTGLAYKDDPVFVLTEIVNERDLFFFPMQDENYLAELREMFRRWLAEHEIGLDADRVDLNSTSCPPLTQFKEELLVQYYRECRETLRT
;
A
#
# COMPACT_ATOMS: atom_id res chain seq x y z
N MET A 1 -27.35 -34.90 -12.50
CA MET A 1 -26.35 -34.18 -11.68
C MET A 1 -25.10 -33.99 -12.51
N THR A 2 -24.75 -32.76 -12.84
CA THR A 2 -23.51 -32.45 -13.57
C THR A 2 -22.34 -32.76 -12.65
N ARG A 3 -21.51 -33.73 -13.02
CA ARG A 3 -20.31 -34.08 -12.25
C ARG A 3 -19.22 -33.07 -12.59
N TYR A 4 -18.92 -32.17 -11.67
CA TYR A 4 -17.77 -31.28 -11.80
C TYR A 4 -16.46 -32.06 -11.68
N ILE A 5 -15.57 -31.88 -12.64
CA ILE A 5 -14.24 -32.46 -12.60
C ILE A 5 -13.32 -31.34 -12.01
N PRO A 6 -12.56 -31.62 -10.94
CA PRO A 6 -11.58 -30.66 -10.45
C PRO A 6 -10.58 -30.34 -11.57
N PHE A 7 -10.37 -29.07 -11.83
CA PHE A 7 -9.35 -28.59 -12.75
C PHE A 7 -8.23 -27.96 -11.94
N PRO A 8 -7.20 -28.70 -11.55
CA PRO A 8 -6.09 -28.17 -10.81
C PRO A 8 -5.25 -27.23 -11.69
N PHE A 9 -4.93 -26.07 -11.16
CA PHE A 9 -4.20 -25.04 -11.89
C PHE A 9 -2.72 -25.09 -11.47
N PHE A 10 -1.99 -26.08 -11.94
CA PHE A 10 -0.58 -26.26 -11.61
C PHE A 10 0.30 -25.25 -12.36
N HIS A 11 1.45 -24.90 -11.76
CA HIS A 11 2.41 -23.95 -12.35
C HIS A 11 3.08 -24.48 -13.62
N ASP A 12 3.18 -25.80 -13.76
CA ASP A 12 3.79 -26.53 -14.88
C ASP A 12 2.77 -27.00 -15.95
N ASP A 13 1.48 -26.99 -15.63
CA ASP A 13 0.39 -27.39 -16.53
C ASP A 13 -0.27 -26.14 -17.16
N MET A 14 0.37 -25.59 -18.19
CA MET A 14 -0.09 -24.40 -18.89
C MET A 14 -0.44 -24.69 -20.34
N PRO A 15 -1.71 -24.48 -20.73
CA PRO A 15 -2.10 -24.62 -22.13
C PRO A 15 -1.50 -23.55 -23.03
N ILE A 16 -1.10 -22.40 -22.46
CA ILE A 16 -0.51 -21.28 -23.18
C ILE A 16 0.72 -20.81 -22.43
N ASP A 17 1.85 -20.70 -23.11
CA ASP A 17 3.06 -20.10 -22.61
C ASP A 17 3.54 -19.01 -23.57
N ILE A 18 3.41 -17.74 -23.16
CA ILE A 18 3.84 -16.57 -23.93
C ILE A 18 5.13 -15.94 -23.36
N SER A 19 5.81 -16.61 -22.44
CA SER A 19 7.00 -16.09 -21.76
C SER A 19 8.13 -15.73 -22.72
N SER A 20 8.24 -16.41 -23.86
CA SER A 20 9.24 -16.11 -24.89
C SER A 20 9.10 -14.71 -25.50
N ALA A 21 7.88 -14.15 -25.52
CA ALA A 21 7.64 -12.80 -26.02
C ALA A 21 8.26 -11.72 -25.10
N PHE A 22 8.56 -12.05 -23.84
CA PHE A 22 9.11 -11.16 -22.82
C PHE A 22 10.54 -11.52 -22.41
N GLY A 23 11.22 -12.37 -23.17
CA GLY A 23 12.57 -12.85 -22.84
C GLY A 23 13.62 -11.74 -22.69
N GLN A 24 13.41 -10.62 -23.36
CA GLN A 24 14.27 -9.45 -23.29
C GLN A 24 14.01 -8.57 -22.06
N GLU A 25 12.93 -8.82 -21.28
CA GLU A 25 12.52 -7.99 -20.15
C GLU A 25 13.04 -8.48 -18.79
N MET A 26 13.93 -9.46 -18.78
CA MET A 26 14.54 -10.02 -17.57
C MET A 26 15.94 -9.47 -17.31
N PRO A 27 16.30 -9.20 -16.04
CA PRO A 27 15.42 -9.08 -14.86
C PRO A 27 14.60 -7.78 -14.89
N ALA A 28 13.49 -7.72 -14.12
CA ALA A 28 12.80 -6.46 -13.92
C ALA A 28 13.73 -5.43 -13.26
N GLY A 29 13.59 -4.16 -13.67
CA GLY A 29 14.45 -3.07 -13.20
C GLY A 29 15.71 -2.86 -14.07
N LYS A 30 16.01 -3.70 -15.07
CA LYS A 30 17.16 -3.52 -15.94
C LYS A 30 17.15 -2.22 -16.77
N HIS A 31 15.97 -1.64 -16.98
CA HIS A 31 15.78 -0.39 -17.70
C HIS A 31 15.85 0.86 -16.80
N GLY A 32 16.22 0.68 -15.52
CA GLY A 32 16.23 1.74 -14.52
C GLY A 32 14.85 2.04 -13.94
N PHE A 33 14.72 3.17 -13.25
CA PHE A 33 13.47 3.59 -12.63
C PHE A 33 12.43 4.06 -13.64
N MET A 34 11.17 3.81 -13.32
CA MET A 34 10.04 4.34 -14.10
C MET A 34 9.90 5.86 -13.89
N GLN A 35 9.65 6.58 -14.95
CA GLN A 35 9.50 8.04 -15.00
C GLN A 35 8.23 8.43 -15.76
N VAL A 36 7.75 9.64 -15.49
CA VAL A 36 6.68 10.28 -16.29
C VAL A 36 7.33 11.22 -17.30
N ARG A 37 7.07 11.02 -18.59
CA ARG A 37 7.49 11.91 -19.67
C ARG A 37 6.26 12.32 -20.50
N GLY A 38 5.79 13.54 -20.28
CA GLY A 38 4.54 14.02 -20.87
C GLY A 38 3.34 13.23 -20.36
N ASP A 39 2.66 12.53 -21.25
CA ASP A 39 1.47 11.70 -21.01
C ASP A 39 1.78 10.19 -20.89
N ARG A 40 3.06 9.82 -20.75
CA ARG A 40 3.51 8.42 -20.80
C ARG A 40 4.40 8.06 -19.63
N PHE A 41 4.34 6.77 -19.25
CA PHE A 41 5.33 6.13 -18.41
C PHE A 41 6.45 5.56 -19.28
N VAL A 42 7.69 5.86 -18.90
CA VAL A 42 8.90 5.34 -19.55
C VAL A 42 9.92 4.96 -18.47
N PHE A 43 10.82 4.07 -18.80
CA PHE A 43 12.00 3.80 -17.96
C PHE A 43 13.12 4.82 -18.23
N GLU A 44 14.15 4.85 -17.40
CA GLU A 44 15.30 5.77 -17.54
C GLU A 44 15.97 5.71 -18.90
N ASP A 45 16.10 4.53 -19.48
CA ASP A 45 16.67 4.31 -20.82
C ASP A 45 15.75 4.72 -21.98
N GLY A 46 14.53 5.16 -21.69
CA GLY A 46 13.51 5.56 -22.65
C GLY A 46 12.58 4.44 -23.12
N THR A 47 12.77 3.21 -22.67
CA THR A 47 11.86 2.10 -22.95
C THR A 47 10.45 2.41 -22.42
N PRO A 48 9.39 2.22 -23.25
CA PRO A 48 8.01 2.44 -22.78
C PRO A 48 7.63 1.47 -21.66
N ALA A 49 7.11 2.00 -20.55
CA ALA A 49 6.61 1.21 -19.44
C ALA A 49 5.12 0.89 -19.63
N ARG A 50 4.81 -0.39 -19.82
CA ARG A 50 3.44 -0.89 -19.98
C ARG A 50 3.27 -2.15 -19.15
N PHE A 51 2.15 -2.22 -18.40
CA PHE A 51 1.93 -3.29 -17.44
C PHE A 51 0.62 -4.01 -17.66
N TRP A 52 0.69 -5.33 -17.47
CA TRP A 52 -0.45 -6.22 -17.29
C TRP A 52 -0.29 -6.87 -15.92
N GLY A 53 -1.12 -6.43 -14.95
CA GLY A 53 -0.90 -6.71 -13.55
C GLY A 53 -1.96 -7.58 -12.89
N VAL A 54 -1.59 -8.17 -11.76
CA VAL A 54 -2.47 -8.89 -10.84
C VAL A 54 -2.28 -8.39 -9.41
N ASN A 55 -3.32 -8.55 -8.58
CA ASN A 55 -3.23 -8.31 -7.14
C ASN A 55 -2.86 -9.58 -6.39
N PHE A 56 -1.93 -9.44 -5.45
CA PHE A 56 -1.73 -10.40 -4.36
C PHE A 56 -2.28 -9.77 -3.09
N ASN A 57 -3.21 -10.48 -2.43
CA ASN A 57 -3.89 -9.97 -1.25
C ASN A 57 -3.43 -10.69 0.02
N GLY A 58 -3.08 -9.92 1.03
CA GLY A 58 -2.81 -10.44 2.37
C GLY A 58 -1.81 -11.57 2.41
N GLY A 59 -2.20 -12.75 2.87
CA GLY A 59 -1.32 -13.91 3.01
C GLY A 59 -0.67 -14.38 1.71
N ALA A 60 -1.23 -14.08 0.54
CA ALA A 60 -0.62 -14.39 -0.76
C ALA A 60 0.68 -13.62 -1.01
N CYS A 61 0.91 -12.52 -0.28
CA CYS A 61 2.15 -11.75 -0.34
C CYS A 61 3.33 -12.43 0.39
N PHE A 62 3.07 -13.48 1.16
CA PHE A 62 4.04 -14.15 2.02
C PHE A 62 4.11 -15.67 1.78
N PRO A 63 4.28 -16.13 0.53
CA PRO A 63 4.31 -17.55 0.21
C PRO A 63 5.57 -18.23 0.76
N SER A 64 5.60 -19.58 0.75
CA SER A 64 6.86 -20.29 0.94
C SER A 64 7.80 -20.03 -0.24
N HIS A 65 9.11 -20.24 -0.04
CA HIS A 65 10.12 -20.07 -1.12
C HIS A 65 9.81 -20.93 -2.35
N GLU A 66 9.40 -22.17 -2.14
CA GLU A 66 9.02 -23.06 -3.24
C GLU A 66 7.87 -22.47 -4.04
N TYR A 67 6.83 -22.02 -3.33
CA TYR A 67 5.63 -21.48 -3.98
C TYR A 67 5.91 -20.12 -4.65
N ALA A 68 6.77 -19.29 -4.07
CA ALA A 68 7.19 -18.01 -4.67
C ALA A 68 7.81 -18.21 -6.07
N ARG A 69 8.73 -19.19 -6.21
CA ARG A 69 9.32 -19.53 -7.51
C ARG A 69 8.28 -20.00 -8.52
N GLN A 70 7.41 -20.92 -8.09
CA GLN A 70 6.37 -21.49 -8.96
C GLN A 70 5.42 -20.41 -9.46
N VAL A 71 4.98 -19.52 -8.57
CA VAL A 71 4.07 -18.43 -8.89
C VAL A 71 4.71 -17.43 -9.86
N ALA A 72 5.96 -17.03 -9.64
CA ALA A 72 6.66 -16.09 -10.52
C ALA A 72 6.76 -16.65 -11.96
N VAL A 73 7.17 -17.91 -12.12
CA VAL A 73 7.20 -18.60 -13.41
C VAL A 73 5.82 -18.68 -14.05
N ARG A 74 4.78 -19.01 -13.25
CA ARG A 74 3.41 -19.09 -13.72
C ARG A 74 2.91 -17.75 -14.26
N LEU A 75 3.11 -16.68 -13.52
CA LEU A 75 2.69 -15.33 -13.90
C LEU A 75 3.37 -14.91 -15.22
N ARG A 76 4.65 -15.13 -15.34
CA ARG A 76 5.38 -14.86 -16.56
C ARG A 76 4.80 -15.61 -17.77
N LYS A 77 4.50 -16.91 -17.65
CA LYS A 77 3.89 -17.73 -18.72
C LYS A 77 2.56 -17.15 -19.20
N THR A 78 1.83 -16.44 -18.34
CA THR A 78 0.55 -15.77 -18.68
C THR A 78 0.73 -14.31 -19.15
N GLY A 79 1.97 -13.82 -19.25
CA GLY A 79 2.28 -12.46 -19.68
C GLY A 79 2.09 -11.39 -18.62
N VAL A 80 1.87 -11.78 -17.37
CA VAL A 80 1.84 -10.84 -16.24
C VAL A 80 3.24 -10.28 -16.02
N ASN A 81 3.34 -8.95 -15.95
CA ASN A 81 4.59 -8.24 -15.71
C ASN A 81 4.51 -7.21 -14.57
N LEU A 82 3.43 -7.23 -13.78
CA LEU A 82 3.27 -6.40 -12.59
C LEU A 82 2.48 -7.18 -11.52
N VAL A 83 2.98 -7.17 -10.29
CA VAL A 83 2.26 -7.66 -9.11
C VAL A 83 2.05 -6.50 -8.14
N ARG A 84 0.79 -6.23 -7.77
CA ARG A 84 0.44 -5.34 -6.69
C ARG A 84 0.34 -6.13 -5.40
N PHE A 85 1.13 -5.74 -4.40
CA PHE A 85 1.07 -6.28 -3.04
C PHE A 85 0.04 -5.48 -2.23
N HIS A 86 -1.11 -6.08 -2.03
CA HIS A 86 -2.25 -5.45 -1.39
C HIS A 86 -2.56 -6.08 -0.04
N GLN A 87 -2.99 -5.27 0.94
CA GLN A 87 -3.41 -5.75 2.25
C GLN A 87 -2.34 -6.48 3.05
N LEU A 88 -1.08 -6.06 2.96
CA LEU A 88 0.02 -6.59 3.78
C LEU A 88 -0.27 -6.44 5.28
N ASP A 89 -0.96 -5.36 5.65
CA ASP A 89 -1.26 -4.88 6.99
C ASP A 89 -2.66 -5.27 7.51
N ALA A 90 -3.46 -5.98 6.71
CA ALA A 90 -4.86 -6.27 7.05
C ALA A 90 -4.97 -7.23 8.25
N GLU A 91 -5.72 -6.81 9.28
CA GLU A 91 -5.81 -7.53 10.57
C GLU A 91 -6.32 -8.98 10.48
N TRP A 92 -7.10 -9.29 9.46
CA TRP A 92 -7.67 -10.64 9.26
C TRP A 92 -6.75 -11.59 8.52
N ASN A 93 -5.61 -11.12 8.02
CA ASN A 93 -4.68 -11.96 7.27
C ASN A 93 -3.62 -12.60 8.18
N THR A 94 -3.33 -13.87 7.91
CA THR A 94 -2.23 -14.60 8.51
C THR A 94 -1.57 -15.45 7.41
N PRO A 95 -0.27 -15.26 7.10
CA PRO A 95 0.65 -14.30 7.73
C PRO A 95 0.34 -12.83 7.42
N ASN A 96 0.98 -11.91 8.13
CA ASN A 96 0.82 -10.46 8.05
C ASN A 96 2.18 -9.78 8.16
N ILE A 97 2.31 -8.56 7.68
CA ILE A 97 3.57 -7.82 7.75
C ILE A 97 3.95 -7.45 9.20
N PHE A 98 2.98 -7.33 10.10
CA PHE A 98 3.21 -7.04 11.51
C PHE A 98 3.21 -8.30 12.37
N GLN A 99 3.96 -8.27 13.48
CA GLN A 99 4.06 -9.41 14.41
C GLN A 99 2.76 -9.79 15.09
N PHE A 100 1.76 -8.93 15.14
CA PHE A 100 0.54 -9.14 15.92
C PHE A 100 -0.26 -10.39 15.52
N CYS A 101 -0.06 -10.91 14.32
CA CYS A 101 -0.71 -12.14 13.87
C CYS A 101 -0.14 -13.42 14.48
N LYS A 102 1.02 -13.37 15.15
CA LYS A 102 1.67 -14.54 15.74
C LYS A 102 1.32 -14.76 17.21
N GLY A 103 0.56 -13.88 17.81
CA GLY A 103 0.14 -14.07 19.20
C GLY A 103 -0.91 -13.06 19.67
N PRO A 104 -1.82 -13.47 20.56
CA PRO A 104 -2.91 -12.61 21.05
C PRO A 104 -2.41 -11.47 21.94
N ARG A 105 -1.10 -11.40 22.23
CA ARG A 105 -0.50 -10.47 23.20
C ARG A 105 0.26 -9.32 22.58
N LEU A 106 0.42 -9.28 21.26
CA LEU A 106 1.11 -8.14 20.65
C LEU A 106 0.20 -6.92 20.68
N LYS A 107 0.67 -5.92 21.39
CA LYS A 107 -0.08 -4.70 21.70
C LYS A 107 0.21 -3.57 20.73
N SER A 108 1.05 -3.80 19.72
CA SER A 108 1.53 -2.77 18.82
C SER A 108 1.68 -3.30 17.38
N THR A 109 1.48 -2.43 16.40
CA THR A 109 1.75 -2.67 14.98
C THR A 109 2.98 -1.90 14.50
N ARG A 110 3.92 -1.61 15.40
CA ARG A 110 5.16 -0.87 15.09
C ARG A 110 6.34 -1.77 14.73
N ILE A 111 6.19 -3.09 14.91
CA ILE A 111 7.26 -4.07 14.67
C ILE A 111 6.86 -4.95 13.49
N LEU A 112 7.71 -4.99 12.47
CA LEU A 112 7.54 -5.87 11.33
C LEU A 112 7.83 -7.32 11.75
N ASP A 113 7.10 -8.26 11.13
CA ASP A 113 7.33 -9.67 11.31
C ASP A 113 8.47 -10.15 10.41
N GLU A 114 9.58 -10.56 11.02
CA GLU A 114 10.79 -10.96 10.31
C GLU A 114 10.55 -12.08 9.29
N GLN A 115 9.71 -13.06 9.63
CA GLN A 115 9.42 -14.17 8.72
C GLN A 115 8.54 -13.75 7.55
N SER A 116 7.57 -12.88 7.78
CA SER A 116 6.74 -12.34 6.73
C SER A 116 7.54 -11.44 5.79
N LEU A 117 8.40 -10.59 6.37
CA LEU A 117 9.28 -9.72 5.60
C LEU A 117 10.26 -10.53 4.75
N GLU A 118 10.89 -11.55 5.31
CA GLU A 118 11.78 -12.46 4.60
C GLU A 118 11.08 -13.16 3.42
N ARG A 119 9.84 -13.62 3.60
CA ARG A 119 9.05 -14.23 2.53
C ARG A 119 8.67 -13.23 1.43
N LEU A 120 8.34 -12.01 1.82
CA LEU A 120 8.09 -10.93 0.86
C LEU A 120 9.34 -10.61 0.04
N ASP A 121 10.51 -10.51 0.71
CA ASP A 121 11.80 -10.30 0.06
C ASP A 121 12.09 -11.36 -0.98
N TYR A 122 11.89 -12.62 -0.62
CA TYR A 122 12.13 -13.74 -1.53
C TYR A 122 11.13 -13.75 -2.70
N LEU A 123 9.88 -13.42 -2.46
CA LEU A 123 8.89 -13.29 -3.54
C LEU A 123 9.26 -12.15 -4.50
N VAL A 124 9.63 -10.98 -4.00
CA VAL A 124 10.12 -9.84 -4.80
C VAL A 124 11.33 -10.25 -5.66
N PHE A 125 12.29 -10.97 -5.06
CA PHE A 125 13.43 -11.51 -5.79
C PHE A 125 12.99 -12.45 -6.93
N CYS A 126 12.11 -13.42 -6.68
CA CYS A 126 11.60 -14.33 -7.71
C CYS A 126 10.88 -13.59 -8.84
N LEU A 127 10.01 -12.64 -8.52
CA LEU A 127 9.32 -11.82 -9.50
C LEU A 127 10.30 -11.02 -10.35
N LYS A 128 11.28 -10.39 -9.72
CA LYS A 128 12.35 -9.63 -10.40
C LYS A 128 13.10 -10.50 -11.41
N GLN A 129 13.49 -11.73 -11.04
CA GLN A 129 14.18 -12.65 -11.93
C GLN A 129 13.35 -13.01 -13.17
N GLU A 130 12.04 -13.08 -13.02
CA GLU A 130 11.10 -13.39 -14.09
C GLU A 130 10.62 -12.16 -14.89
N GLY A 131 11.22 -10.98 -14.68
CA GLY A 131 10.88 -9.74 -15.38
C GLY A 131 9.56 -9.11 -14.93
N ILE A 132 9.11 -9.43 -13.71
CA ILE A 132 7.85 -8.94 -13.15
C ILE A 132 8.15 -7.81 -12.16
N TYR A 133 7.57 -6.65 -12.40
CA TYR A 133 7.68 -5.47 -11.56
C TYR A 133 6.74 -5.55 -10.35
N CYS A 134 7.01 -4.71 -9.36
CA CYS A 134 6.28 -4.66 -8.10
C CYS A 134 5.59 -3.31 -7.90
N TYR A 135 4.37 -3.36 -7.38
CA TYR A 135 3.58 -2.23 -6.91
C TYR A 135 3.24 -2.46 -5.44
N LEU A 136 3.67 -1.57 -4.55
CA LEU A 136 3.58 -1.76 -3.11
C LEU A 136 2.56 -0.80 -2.48
N ASP A 137 1.53 -1.34 -1.84
CA ASP A 137 0.60 -0.56 -1.02
C ASP A 137 1.18 -0.38 0.38
N MET A 138 1.14 0.85 0.90
CA MET A 138 1.70 1.18 2.21
C MET A 138 0.68 1.08 3.34
N LEU A 139 -0.49 1.68 3.19
CA LEU A 139 -1.55 1.60 4.18
C LEU A 139 -2.83 1.08 3.53
N THR A 140 -3.35 -0.04 4.07
CA THR A 140 -4.65 -0.57 3.61
C THR A 140 -5.62 -0.73 4.76
N TYR A 141 -5.44 -1.75 5.60
CA TYR A 141 -6.38 -2.13 6.65
C TYR A 141 -5.71 -2.32 8.02
N ARG A 142 -4.59 -1.64 8.26
CA ARG A 142 -3.88 -1.69 9.55
C ARG A 142 -4.84 -1.39 10.68
N LYS A 143 -4.93 -2.31 11.64
CA LYS A 143 -5.66 -2.09 12.88
C LYS A 143 -4.69 -1.68 13.97
N PHE A 144 -4.79 -0.46 14.40
CA PHE A 144 -3.97 0.06 15.48
C PHE A 144 -4.27 -0.66 16.80
N ARG A 145 -3.30 -0.67 17.70
CA ARG A 145 -3.33 -1.35 18.98
C ARG A 145 -3.03 -0.37 20.12
N SER A 146 -3.32 -0.76 21.35
CA SER A 146 -3.09 0.08 22.53
C SER A 146 -1.62 0.50 22.71
N GLY A 147 -0.68 -0.30 22.25
CA GLY A 147 0.76 -0.01 22.31
C GLY A 147 1.26 0.90 21.19
N ASP A 148 0.38 1.28 20.23
CA ASP A 148 0.73 2.22 19.18
C ASP A 148 0.63 3.68 19.64
N GLY A 149 0.07 3.94 20.84
CA GLY A 149 -0.12 5.29 21.37
C GLY A 149 -1.32 6.02 20.76
N VAL A 150 -2.26 5.26 20.20
CA VAL A 150 -3.48 5.78 19.57
C VAL A 150 -4.60 5.84 20.60
N ASP A 151 -5.32 6.94 20.66
CA ASP A 151 -6.54 7.04 21.44
C ASP A 151 -7.63 6.13 20.84
N ASN A 152 -8.31 5.37 21.71
CA ASN A 152 -9.35 4.42 21.30
C ASN A 152 -8.95 3.48 20.14
N PRO A 153 -7.86 2.70 20.25
CA PRO A 153 -7.36 1.88 19.15
C PRO A 153 -8.34 0.79 18.68
N LEU A 154 -9.35 0.46 19.48
CA LEU A 154 -10.39 -0.49 19.09
C LEU A 154 -11.32 0.07 17.99
N ALA A 155 -11.47 1.39 17.92
CA ALA A 155 -12.30 2.07 16.94
C ALA A 155 -11.51 2.47 15.68
N VAL A 156 -10.18 2.57 15.77
CA VAL A 156 -9.35 3.09 14.67
C VAL A 156 -8.70 1.98 13.87
N ARG A 157 -9.01 1.98 12.60
CA ARG A 157 -8.36 1.14 11.58
C ARG A 157 -7.73 2.04 10.54
N GLY A 158 -6.77 1.53 9.80
CA GLY A 158 -6.16 2.25 8.69
C GLY A 158 -7.15 2.74 7.63
N GLN A 159 -8.37 2.23 7.67
CA GLN A 159 -9.49 2.68 6.84
C GLN A 159 -10.18 3.95 7.34
N ASN A 160 -9.90 4.45 8.52
CA ASN A 160 -10.62 5.60 9.05
C ASN A 160 -10.03 6.90 8.48
N ASN A 161 -10.92 7.85 8.19
CA ASN A 161 -10.57 9.15 7.61
C ASN A 161 -9.59 9.93 8.49
N CYS A 162 -9.64 9.72 9.83
CA CYS A 162 -8.70 10.32 10.78
C CYS A 162 -7.24 10.01 10.49
N CYS A 163 -6.95 8.93 9.80
CA CYS A 163 -5.59 8.60 9.34
C CYS A 163 -5.00 9.62 8.37
N CYS A 164 -5.82 10.50 7.80
CA CYS A 164 -5.36 11.55 6.89
C CYS A 164 -5.08 12.90 7.58
N PHE A 165 -5.44 13.06 8.87
CA PHE A 165 -5.23 14.34 9.57
C PHE A 165 -4.72 14.21 11.01
N ASP A 166 -5.00 13.12 11.73
CA ASP A 166 -4.47 12.93 13.08
C ASP A 166 -2.94 12.77 13.06
N PRO A 167 -2.18 13.60 13.78
CA PRO A 167 -0.71 13.60 13.69
C PRO A 167 -0.08 12.31 14.21
N THR A 168 -0.70 11.63 15.19
CA THR A 168 -0.21 10.35 15.72
C THR A 168 -0.36 9.26 14.67
N LEU A 169 -1.52 9.20 14.02
CA LEU A 169 -1.78 8.22 12.98
C LEU A 169 -0.91 8.45 11.74
N ILE A 170 -0.69 9.71 11.34
CA ILE A 170 0.23 10.06 10.26
C ILE A 170 1.67 9.66 10.62
N ALA A 171 2.12 9.93 11.84
CA ALA A 171 3.46 9.55 12.29
C ALA A 171 3.67 8.02 12.25
N LEU A 172 2.69 7.23 12.69
CA LEU A 172 2.73 5.77 12.64
C LEU A 172 2.75 5.22 11.21
N GLN A 173 2.07 5.88 10.28
CA GLN A 173 2.13 5.52 8.86
C GLN A 173 3.51 5.82 8.28
N LYS A 174 4.06 7.00 8.54
CA LYS A 174 5.40 7.41 8.09
C LYS A 174 6.48 6.49 8.66
N GLU A 175 6.36 6.07 9.93
CA GLU A 175 7.24 5.06 10.54
C GLU A 175 7.21 3.75 9.75
N TYR A 176 6.03 3.21 9.47
CA TYR A 176 5.87 1.98 8.70
C TYR A 176 6.40 2.12 7.27
N MET A 177 6.07 3.23 6.58
CA MET A 177 6.59 3.52 5.24
C MET A 177 8.11 3.51 5.23
N SER A 178 8.74 4.17 6.20
CA SER A 178 10.21 4.20 6.32
C SER A 178 10.79 2.82 6.59
N GLN A 179 10.19 2.04 7.49
CA GLN A 179 10.64 0.68 7.81
C GLN A 179 10.66 -0.23 6.58
N ILE A 180 9.59 -0.21 5.79
CA ILE A 180 9.49 -1.04 4.57
C ILE A 180 10.37 -0.49 3.46
N TRP A 181 10.32 0.83 3.22
CA TRP A 181 10.94 1.42 2.04
C TRP A 181 12.45 1.46 2.12
N GLN A 182 13.00 1.62 3.33
CA GLN A 182 14.45 1.59 3.59
C GLN A 182 14.98 0.18 3.88
N HIS A 183 14.10 -0.82 3.97
CA HIS A 183 14.52 -2.21 4.19
C HIS A 183 15.36 -2.72 3.01
N ALA A 184 16.53 -3.25 3.32
CA ALA A 184 17.41 -3.88 2.33
C ALA A 184 17.00 -5.35 2.14
N ASN A 185 16.53 -5.68 0.95
CA ASN A 185 16.22 -7.06 0.58
C ASN A 185 17.50 -7.89 0.49
N PRO A 186 17.68 -8.92 1.32
CA PRO A 186 18.92 -9.70 1.35
C PRO A 186 19.17 -10.50 0.06
N TYR A 187 18.15 -10.74 -0.76
CA TYR A 187 18.27 -11.49 -2.01
C TYR A 187 18.66 -10.62 -3.21
N THR A 188 18.27 -9.35 -3.21
CA THR A 188 18.63 -8.39 -4.27
C THR A 188 19.84 -7.54 -3.90
N GLY A 189 20.15 -7.40 -2.60
CA GLY A 189 21.18 -6.53 -2.06
C GLY A 189 20.83 -5.05 -2.09
N LEU A 190 19.60 -4.68 -2.44
CA LEU A 190 19.12 -3.31 -2.56
C LEU A 190 18.04 -3.00 -1.54
N ALA A 191 17.98 -1.77 -1.05
CA ALA A 191 16.82 -1.31 -0.34
C ALA A 191 15.62 -1.21 -1.30
N TYR A 192 14.39 -1.37 -0.80
CA TYR A 192 13.20 -1.29 -1.66
C TYR A 192 13.14 0.03 -2.42
N LYS A 193 13.51 1.14 -1.78
CA LYS A 193 13.57 2.47 -2.40
C LYS A 193 14.60 2.58 -3.54
N ASP A 194 15.64 1.76 -3.50
CA ASP A 194 16.77 1.80 -4.45
C ASP A 194 16.66 0.70 -5.51
N ASP A 195 15.62 -0.13 -5.43
CA ASP A 195 15.40 -1.21 -6.38
C ASP A 195 14.37 -0.81 -7.46
N PRO A 196 14.78 -0.63 -8.73
CA PRO A 196 13.88 -0.26 -9.82
C PRO A 196 12.84 -1.32 -10.17
N VAL A 197 12.80 -2.46 -9.47
CA VAL A 197 11.69 -3.41 -9.56
C VAL A 197 10.39 -2.80 -9.04
N PHE A 198 10.46 -1.86 -8.09
CA PHE A 198 9.30 -1.15 -7.57
C PHE A 198 8.95 0.05 -8.47
N VAL A 199 7.95 -0.10 -9.29
CA VAL A 199 7.53 0.94 -10.25
C VAL A 199 6.45 1.86 -9.72
N LEU A 200 5.67 1.41 -8.75
CA LEU A 200 4.57 2.16 -8.14
C LEU A 200 4.52 1.89 -6.64
N THR A 201 4.07 2.90 -5.90
CA THR A 201 3.80 2.82 -4.47
C THR A 201 2.51 3.57 -4.20
N GLU A 202 1.57 2.93 -3.51
CA GLU A 202 0.32 3.53 -3.07
C GLU A 202 0.43 3.94 -1.60
N ILE A 203 0.26 5.23 -1.34
CA ILE A 203 0.38 5.78 0.02
C ILE A 203 -0.72 5.21 0.91
N VAL A 204 -1.96 5.23 0.42
CA VAL A 204 -3.14 4.71 1.12
C VAL A 204 -4.17 4.21 0.12
N ASN A 205 -4.72 3.02 0.39
CA ASN A 205 -5.75 2.44 -0.45
C ASN A 205 -7.14 2.94 -0.05
N GLU A 206 -7.92 3.43 -1.04
CA GLU A 206 -9.34 3.78 -0.93
C GLU A 206 -9.67 4.68 0.28
N ARG A 207 -8.85 5.70 0.55
CA ARG A 207 -9.03 6.60 1.67
C ARG A 207 -8.96 8.04 1.27
N ASP A 208 -9.94 8.76 1.77
CA ASP A 208 -10.00 10.21 1.75
C ASP A 208 -10.89 10.73 2.89
N LEU A 209 -11.14 12.02 2.90
CA LEU A 209 -12.02 12.68 3.87
C LEU A 209 -13.49 12.78 3.41
N PHE A 210 -13.83 12.16 2.27
CA PHE A 210 -15.15 12.29 1.65
C PHE A 210 -15.92 10.97 1.53
N PHE A 211 -15.22 9.84 1.41
CA PHE A 211 -15.81 8.57 1.00
C PHE A 211 -16.68 7.92 2.09
N PHE A 212 -16.21 7.92 3.34
CA PHE A 212 -16.98 7.39 4.47
C PHE A 212 -17.28 8.46 5.50
N PRO A 213 -18.47 8.46 6.10
CA PRO A 213 -18.76 9.37 7.20
C PRO A 213 -17.91 9.00 8.42
N MET A 214 -17.30 10.00 9.03
CA MET A 214 -16.60 9.87 10.30
C MET A 214 -17.64 9.75 11.43
N GLN A 215 -17.43 8.82 12.35
CA GLN A 215 -18.37 8.51 13.44
C GLN A 215 -17.76 8.70 14.83
N ASP A 216 -16.44 8.67 14.95
CA ASP A 216 -15.77 8.84 16.25
C ASP A 216 -15.79 10.31 16.69
N GLU A 217 -16.40 10.55 17.84
CA GLU A 217 -16.61 11.90 18.40
C GLU A 217 -15.30 12.65 18.68
N ASN A 218 -14.23 11.94 19.08
CA ASN A 218 -12.95 12.58 19.39
C ASN A 218 -12.30 13.11 18.12
N TYR A 219 -12.26 12.29 17.06
CA TYR A 219 -11.71 12.70 15.77
C TYR A 219 -12.61 13.74 15.06
N LEU A 220 -13.92 13.68 15.25
CA LEU A 220 -14.81 14.74 14.78
C LEU A 220 -14.53 16.07 15.51
N ALA A 221 -14.30 16.04 16.82
CA ALA A 221 -13.95 17.24 17.58
C ALA A 221 -12.62 17.82 17.14
N GLU A 222 -11.60 16.98 16.90
CA GLU A 222 -10.30 17.38 16.37
C GLU A 222 -10.44 18.03 14.99
N LEU A 223 -11.12 17.36 14.05
CA LEU A 223 -11.35 17.88 12.70
C LEU A 223 -12.11 19.21 12.72
N ARG A 224 -13.07 19.35 13.63
CA ARG A 224 -13.84 20.60 13.84
C ARG A 224 -12.94 21.73 14.31
N GLU A 225 -12.02 21.46 15.25
CA GLU A 225 -11.07 22.45 15.72
C GLU A 225 -10.08 22.87 14.63
N MET A 226 -9.62 21.93 13.80
CA MET A 226 -8.81 22.22 12.64
C MET A 226 -9.58 23.09 11.63
N PHE A 227 -10.83 22.75 11.36
CA PHE A 227 -11.69 23.52 10.45
C PHE A 227 -11.96 24.93 10.98
N ARG A 228 -12.21 25.10 12.29
CA ARG A 228 -12.38 26.42 12.91
C ARG A 228 -11.16 27.31 12.73
N ARG A 229 -9.95 26.77 12.94
CA ARG A 229 -8.69 27.50 12.70
C ARG A 229 -8.53 27.86 11.23
N TRP A 230 -8.79 26.93 10.33
CA TRP A 230 -8.71 27.18 8.90
C TRP A 230 -9.70 28.28 8.44
N LEU A 231 -10.95 28.30 8.95
CA LEU A 231 -11.92 29.36 8.68
C LEU A 231 -11.42 30.73 9.13
N ALA A 232 -10.81 30.80 10.32
CA ALA A 232 -10.24 32.03 10.84
C ALA A 232 -9.05 32.53 10.00
N GLU A 233 -8.16 31.65 9.57
CA GLU A 233 -7.02 31.95 8.70
C GLU A 233 -7.45 32.47 7.33
N HIS A 234 -8.59 32.01 6.83
CA HIS A 234 -9.16 32.42 5.52
C HIS A 234 -10.18 33.53 5.63
N GLU A 235 -10.38 34.11 6.83
CA GLU A 235 -11.35 35.20 7.10
C GLU A 235 -12.80 34.83 6.67
N ILE A 236 -13.17 33.56 6.80
CA ILE A 236 -14.50 33.04 6.44
C ILE A 236 -15.39 33.07 7.69
N GLY A 237 -16.46 33.86 7.65
CA GLY A 237 -17.42 34.07 8.76
C GLY A 237 -18.43 32.94 8.92
N LEU A 238 -18.00 31.66 8.78
CA LEU A 238 -18.83 30.49 8.96
C LEU A 238 -18.64 29.92 10.37
N ASP A 239 -19.74 29.55 11.04
CA ASP A 239 -19.71 28.89 12.34
C ASP A 239 -19.44 27.39 12.18
N ALA A 240 -18.22 26.95 12.49
CA ALA A 240 -17.79 25.57 12.38
C ALA A 240 -18.67 24.59 13.20
N ASP A 241 -19.28 25.05 14.30
CA ASP A 241 -20.11 24.20 15.17
C ASP A 241 -21.46 23.85 14.56
N ARG A 242 -21.89 24.63 13.57
CA ARG A 242 -23.14 24.40 12.82
C ARG A 242 -22.95 23.61 11.53
N VAL A 243 -21.72 23.27 11.20
CA VAL A 243 -21.43 22.51 9.98
C VAL A 243 -21.39 21.02 10.28
N ASP A 244 -22.13 20.25 9.51
CA ASP A 244 -21.96 18.79 9.48
C ASP A 244 -20.65 18.46 8.74
N LEU A 245 -19.67 17.96 9.48
CA LEU A 245 -18.34 17.61 8.95
C LEU A 245 -18.36 16.44 7.95
N ASN A 246 -19.45 15.70 7.87
CA ASN A 246 -19.67 14.66 6.87
C ASN A 246 -20.36 15.19 5.59
N SER A 247 -20.77 16.46 5.59
CA SER A 247 -21.41 17.09 4.44
C SER A 247 -20.45 17.23 3.25
N THR A 248 -21.00 17.02 2.06
CA THR A 248 -20.35 17.30 0.76
C THR A 248 -20.89 18.56 0.09
N SER A 249 -21.82 19.27 0.73
CA SER A 249 -22.51 20.44 0.16
C SER A 249 -22.03 21.79 0.74
N CYS A 250 -20.98 21.79 1.56
CA CYS A 250 -20.40 22.99 2.17
C CYS A 250 -19.06 23.33 1.47
N PRO A 251 -19.01 24.34 0.56
CA PRO A 251 -17.79 24.63 -0.19
C PRO A 251 -16.55 24.93 0.67
N PRO A 252 -16.64 25.73 1.78
CA PRO A 252 -15.47 25.92 2.64
C PRO A 252 -14.97 24.63 3.29
N LEU A 253 -15.86 23.72 3.71
CA LEU A 253 -15.47 22.43 4.26
C LEU A 253 -14.80 21.54 3.21
N THR A 254 -15.31 21.57 1.98
CA THR A 254 -14.71 20.81 0.87
C THR A 254 -13.29 21.28 0.61
N GLN A 255 -13.08 22.59 0.47
CA GLN A 255 -11.76 23.17 0.27
C GLN A 255 -10.79 22.83 1.42
N PHE A 256 -11.23 22.98 2.66
CA PHE A 256 -10.45 22.60 3.85
C PHE A 256 -10.00 21.12 3.79
N LYS A 257 -10.92 20.20 3.49
CA LYS A 257 -10.61 18.77 3.37
C LYS A 257 -9.63 18.47 2.23
N GLU A 258 -9.77 19.14 1.10
CA GLU A 258 -8.85 19.01 -0.04
C GLU A 258 -7.44 19.47 0.35
N GLU A 259 -7.30 20.59 1.04
CA GLU A 259 -6.01 21.09 1.51
C GLU A 259 -5.35 20.15 2.52
N LEU A 260 -6.13 19.58 3.47
CA LEU A 260 -5.64 18.56 4.40
C LEU A 260 -5.13 17.32 3.66
N LEU A 261 -5.86 16.83 2.67
CA LEU A 261 -5.44 15.67 1.88
C LEU A 261 -4.16 15.98 1.09
N VAL A 262 -4.06 17.16 0.48
CA VAL A 262 -2.85 17.59 -0.23
C VAL A 262 -1.64 17.62 0.73
N GLN A 263 -1.83 18.14 1.94
CA GLN A 263 -0.78 18.16 2.96
C GLN A 263 -0.39 16.73 3.36
N TYR A 264 -1.35 15.87 3.68
CA TYR A 264 -1.12 14.47 4.03
C TYR A 264 -0.31 13.73 2.95
N TYR A 265 -0.74 13.80 1.70
CA TYR A 265 -0.04 13.13 0.59
C TYR A 265 1.36 13.72 0.36
N ARG A 266 1.54 15.02 0.57
CA ARG A 266 2.86 15.66 0.47
C ARG A 266 3.82 15.12 1.54
N GLU A 267 3.40 15.06 2.79
CA GLU A 267 4.20 14.54 3.90
C GLU A 267 4.57 13.05 3.70
N CYS A 268 3.61 12.23 3.30
CA CYS A 268 3.86 10.82 3.02
C CYS A 268 4.83 10.64 1.84
N ARG A 269 4.65 11.42 0.77
CA ARG A 269 5.55 11.40 -0.40
C ARG A 269 6.98 11.82 -0.02
N GLU A 270 7.14 12.83 0.83
CA GLU A 270 8.45 13.23 1.33
C GLU A 270 9.13 12.11 2.10
N THR A 271 8.39 11.41 2.95
CA THR A 271 8.89 10.22 3.67
C THR A 271 9.38 9.12 2.72
N LEU A 272 8.68 8.89 1.60
CA LEU A 272 9.06 7.87 0.62
C LEU A 272 10.25 8.31 -0.28
N ARG A 273 10.66 9.57 -0.25
CA ARG A 273 11.80 10.08 -1.01
C ARG A 273 13.13 10.06 -0.24
N THR A 274 13.08 9.83 1.06
CA THR A 274 14.26 9.71 1.94
C THR A 274 14.72 8.28 2.08
#